data_4dc590426e4e25692bf9d5025b9c00a3
#
_entry.id   4dc590426e4e25692bf9d5025b9c00a3
#
_cell.length_a   1.000
_cell.length_b   1.000
_cell.length_c   1.000
_cell.angle_alpha   90.00
_cell.angle_beta   90.00
_cell.angle_gamma   90.00
#
_symmetry.space_group_name_H-M   'P 1'
#
loop_
_entity.id
_entity.type
_entity.pdbx_description
1 polymer ?
#
loop_
_entity_poly.entity_id
_entity_poly.type
_entity_poly.pdbx_seq_one_letter_code
_entity_poly.pdbx_strand_id
1 'polypeptide(L)'
;MHCGACAFVQPAALFVQAARPCVCSLRPYASQVLNAAGVACPNYHDGALTYLTLHLYDSASEDISTILYEAVAFIEDVVSSGGRVYIHCHQGVSRSSAMAIAYLMYANGWGYEPAYAFVRERRGIASPNAGFIARLMQLAKRFAAPTPTATRLYRMVPAHTAPRARSVDGLCSAAMLDPRTAMVVHAPAAVFVWCGKRAHAAYAPAAHAWAARLVKFEGAPAATAAAQGEEPAAFWEALGGGDSEQVPPKVAAWDDDYGVGKEPVIANLELELPGGKGGKGAAPTAAAAKPKPAATAAAPPL
;
A
#
# COMPACT_ATOMS: atom_id res chain seq x y z
N MET A 1 26.87 2.83 -22.89
CA MET A 1 25.48 3.04 -23.33
C MET A 1 24.82 3.90 -22.26
N HIS A 2 24.52 5.15 -22.58
CA HIS A 2 23.89 6.08 -21.65
C HIS A 2 22.43 5.64 -21.46
N CYS A 3 22.08 5.25 -20.22
CA CYS A 3 20.71 5.00 -19.84
C CYS A 3 19.99 6.36 -19.79
N GLY A 4 19.06 6.59 -20.74
CA GLY A 4 18.38 7.86 -20.88
C GLY A 4 17.58 8.24 -19.63
N ALA A 5 17.87 9.44 -19.16
CA ALA A 5 17.07 10.30 -18.29
C ALA A 5 16.49 9.68 -17.02
N CYS A 6 17.34 9.50 -16.00
CA CYS A 6 16.88 9.55 -14.61
C CYS A 6 16.41 10.98 -14.30
N ALA A 7 15.14 11.19 -14.02
CA ALA A 7 14.66 12.49 -13.60
C ALA A 7 14.72 12.60 -12.07
N PHE A 8 15.52 13.53 -11.57
CA PHE A 8 15.56 13.90 -10.16
C PHE A 8 14.29 14.68 -9.81
N VAL A 9 13.54 14.23 -8.83
CA VAL A 9 12.45 14.99 -8.24
C VAL A 9 12.95 15.58 -6.92
N GLN A 10 13.16 16.89 -6.87
CA GLN A 10 13.69 17.59 -5.70
C GLN A 10 12.66 17.71 -4.57
N PRO A 11 13.09 17.68 -3.34
CA PRO A 11 14.47 17.73 -2.87
C PRO A 11 15.22 16.43 -3.24
N ALA A 12 16.52 16.44 -3.34
CA ALA A 12 17.46 15.46 -3.93
C ALA A 12 17.28 13.96 -3.55
N ALA A 13 16.12 13.58 -2.99
CA ALA A 13 15.83 12.30 -2.36
C ALA A 13 14.96 11.35 -3.21
N LEU A 14 14.36 11.80 -4.32
CA LEU A 14 13.43 10.99 -5.10
C LEU A 14 13.90 10.78 -6.54
N PHE A 15 13.81 9.55 -7.01
CA PHE A 15 14.07 9.15 -8.39
C PHE A 15 12.87 8.40 -8.95
N VAL A 16 12.31 8.86 -10.08
CA VAL A 16 11.22 8.17 -10.77
C VAL A 16 11.69 7.66 -12.12
N GLN A 17 11.59 6.35 -12.38
CA GLN A 17 12.04 5.75 -13.64
C GLN A 17 11.21 4.52 -14.06
N ALA A 18 11.44 4.04 -15.29
CA ALA A 18 11.03 2.72 -15.76
C ALA A 18 11.92 1.60 -15.17
N ALA A 19 11.40 0.37 -15.08
CA ALA A 19 12.10 -0.77 -14.52
C ALA A 19 13.45 -1.09 -15.21
N ARG A 20 14.40 -1.63 -14.45
CA ARG A 20 15.72 -2.19 -14.80
C ARG A 20 16.92 -1.24 -14.81
N PRO A 21 17.23 -0.51 -13.75
CA PRO A 21 18.60 -0.01 -13.57
C PRO A 21 19.51 -1.11 -12.99
N CYS A 22 20.81 -1.04 -13.31
CA CYS A 22 21.82 -1.88 -12.66
C CYS A 22 22.05 -1.43 -11.21
N VAL A 23 22.28 -2.37 -10.26
CA VAL A 23 22.58 -2.06 -8.84
C VAL A 23 23.75 -1.10 -8.71
N CYS A 24 24.79 -1.28 -9.52
CA CYS A 24 25.95 -0.40 -9.50
C CYS A 24 25.62 1.05 -9.87
N SER A 25 24.56 1.27 -10.64
CA SER A 25 24.07 2.62 -10.97
C SER A 25 23.06 3.16 -9.95
N LEU A 26 22.43 2.32 -9.12
CA LEU A 26 21.46 2.73 -8.09
C LEU A 26 22.09 3.05 -6.74
N ARG A 27 23.04 2.24 -6.26
CA ARG A 27 23.64 2.39 -4.92
C ARG A 27 24.20 3.78 -4.60
N PRO A 28 24.80 4.53 -5.53
CA PRO A 28 25.20 5.91 -5.26
C PRO A 28 24.03 6.89 -5.12
N TYR A 29 22.84 6.51 -5.61
CA TYR A 29 21.71 7.42 -5.78
C TYR A 29 20.46 7.04 -4.96
N ALA A 30 20.31 5.79 -4.55
CA ALA A 30 19.16 5.34 -3.76
C ALA A 30 19.56 4.32 -2.69
N SER A 31 19.02 4.49 -1.49
CA SER A 31 19.17 3.54 -0.39
C SER A 31 18.01 2.52 -0.35
N GLN A 32 16.86 2.89 -0.88
CA GLN A 32 15.65 2.07 -0.88
C GLN A 32 14.84 2.23 -2.17
N VAL A 33 13.98 1.25 -2.46
CA VAL A 33 13.20 1.17 -3.70
C VAL A 33 11.72 1.05 -3.40
N LEU A 34 10.90 1.87 -4.06
CA LEU A 34 9.46 1.68 -4.14
C LEU A 34 9.10 1.08 -5.50
N ASN A 35 8.76 -0.19 -5.51
CA ASN A 35 8.30 -0.92 -6.69
C ASN A 35 6.76 -0.85 -6.77
N ALA A 36 6.23 0.04 -7.61
CA ALA A 36 4.79 0.21 -7.81
C ALA A 36 4.20 -0.72 -8.89
N ALA A 37 4.88 -1.80 -9.24
CA ALA A 37 4.46 -2.75 -10.27
C ALA A 37 4.80 -4.19 -9.90
N GLY A 38 4.70 -4.56 -8.62
CA GLY A 38 5.05 -5.91 -8.13
C GLY A 38 4.33 -7.05 -8.86
N VAL A 39 3.18 -6.79 -9.50
CA VAL A 39 2.49 -7.78 -10.36
C VAL A 39 3.29 -8.11 -11.61
N ALA A 40 4.03 -7.13 -12.19
CA ALA A 40 4.69 -7.27 -13.48
C ALA A 40 6.22 -7.18 -13.40
N CYS A 41 6.76 -6.61 -12.32
CA CYS A 41 8.18 -6.37 -12.15
C CYS A 41 8.64 -6.95 -10.81
N PRO A 42 9.47 -8.00 -10.79
CA PRO A 42 10.05 -8.51 -9.55
C PRO A 42 11.05 -7.50 -8.97
N ASN A 43 11.42 -7.71 -7.72
CA ASN A 43 12.51 -6.98 -7.07
C ASN A 43 13.84 -7.52 -7.60
N TYR A 44 14.47 -6.82 -8.52
CA TYR A 44 15.70 -7.28 -9.20
C TYR A 44 16.93 -7.32 -8.29
N HIS A 45 16.86 -6.70 -7.11
CA HIS A 45 18.01 -6.49 -6.22
C HIS A 45 17.68 -6.81 -4.77
N ASP A 46 16.82 -7.82 -4.55
CA ASP A 46 16.55 -8.38 -3.22
C ASP A 46 17.86 -8.78 -2.52
N GLY A 47 17.98 -8.50 -1.24
CA GLY A 47 19.17 -8.69 -0.45
C GLY A 47 20.24 -7.59 -0.56
N ALA A 48 20.16 -6.71 -1.58
CA ALA A 48 21.08 -5.58 -1.74
C ALA A 48 20.43 -4.22 -1.45
N LEU A 49 19.11 -4.11 -1.64
CA LEU A 49 18.30 -2.91 -1.39
C LEU A 49 17.02 -3.30 -0.65
N THR A 50 16.51 -2.39 0.16
CA THR A 50 15.21 -2.55 0.82
C THR A 50 14.09 -2.11 -0.11
N TYR A 51 13.04 -2.91 -0.19
CA TYR A 51 11.90 -2.67 -1.08
C TYR A 51 10.60 -2.45 -0.32
N LEU A 52 9.82 -1.45 -0.76
CA LEU A 52 8.37 -1.48 -0.64
C LEU A 52 7.80 -1.94 -1.98
N THR A 53 7.16 -3.10 -2.00
CA THR A 53 6.56 -3.67 -3.22
C THR A 53 5.04 -3.53 -3.19
N LEU A 54 4.51 -2.73 -4.11
CA LEU A 54 3.09 -2.51 -4.30
C LEU A 54 2.62 -3.30 -5.53
N HIS A 55 1.70 -4.24 -5.32
CA HIS A 55 1.16 -5.08 -6.38
C HIS A 55 -0.03 -4.36 -7.05
N LEU A 56 0.26 -3.37 -7.88
CA LEU A 56 -0.71 -2.51 -8.54
C LEU A 56 -0.85 -2.80 -10.02
N TYR A 57 -2.09 -2.79 -10.49
CA TYR A 57 -2.41 -2.71 -11.91
C TYR A 57 -2.46 -1.25 -12.35
N ASP A 58 -2.06 -0.96 -13.60
CA ASP A 58 -2.20 0.38 -14.19
C ASP A 58 -3.57 0.51 -14.83
N SER A 59 -4.59 0.60 -13.98
CA SER A 59 -6.00 0.68 -14.38
C SER A 59 -6.69 1.82 -13.64
N ALA A 60 -7.61 2.49 -14.32
CA ALA A 60 -8.42 3.53 -13.69
C ALA A 60 -9.37 2.99 -12.60
N SER A 61 -9.67 1.68 -12.62
CA SER A 61 -10.48 0.99 -11.61
C SER A 61 -9.67 0.56 -10.37
N GLU A 62 -8.33 0.61 -10.41
CA GLU A 62 -7.48 0.25 -9.28
C GLU A 62 -7.62 1.29 -8.15
N ASP A 63 -8.03 0.85 -6.97
CA ASP A 63 -8.16 1.75 -5.83
C ASP A 63 -6.83 1.91 -5.08
N ILE A 64 -6.15 3.01 -5.36
CA ILE A 64 -4.89 3.38 -4.70
C ILE A 64 -5.07 4.27 -3.46
N SER A 65 -6.28 4.59 -3.05
CA SER A 65 -6.57 5.59 -1.99
C SER A 65 -5.77 5.37 -0.72
N THR A 66 -5.75 4.13 -0.20
CA THR A 66 -5.01 3.78 1.02
C THR A 66 -3.54 3.48 0.75
N ILE A 67 -3.24 3.03 -0.46
CA ILE A 67 -1.89 2.72 -0.93
C ILE A 67 -1.03 3.99 -1.03
N LEU A 68 -1.63 5.12 -1.40
CA LEU A 68 -0.93 6.41 -1.44
C LEU A 68 -0.34 6.78 -0.06
N TYR A 69 -1.06 6.50 1.04
CA TYR A 69 -0.54 6.73 2.39
C TYR A 69 0.62 5.80 2.74
N GLU A 70 0.57 4.54 2.28
CA GLU A 70 1.66 3.59 2.47
C GLU A 70 2.93 4.04 1.73
N ALA A 71 2.76 4.49 0.49
CA ALA A 71 3.85 5.04 -0.32
C ALA A 71 4.44 6.31 0.31
N VAL A 72 3.58 7.25 0.75
CA VAL A 72 4.00 8.49 1.41
C VAL A 72 4.75 8.18 2.70
N ALA A 73 4.25 7.25 3.53
CA ALA A 73 4.90 6.85 4.78
C ALA A 73 6.30 6.28 4.52
N PHE A 74 6.41 5.35 3.57
CA PHE A 74 7.71 4.74 3.22
C PHE A 74 8.71 5.77 2.71
N ILE A 75 8.28 6.66 1.81
CA ILE A 75 9.16 7.69 1.26
C ILE A 75 9.60 8.65 2.37
N GLU A 76 8.67 9.09 3.22
CA GLU A 76 8.95 10.01 4.32
C GLU A 76 9.93 9.42 5.33
N ASP A 77 9.77 8.15 5.72
CA ASP A 77 10.67 7.47 6.66
C ASP A 77 12.10 7.38 6.11
N VAL A 78 12.26 7.17 4.81
CA VAL A 78 13.58 7.14 4.15
C VAL A 78 14.19 8.55 4.05
N VAL A 79 13.40 9.52 3.60
CA VAL A 79 13.88 10.89 3.38
C VAL A 79 14.22 11.58 4.69
N SER A 80 13.39 11.42 5.73
CA SER A 80 13.65 11.97 7.07
C SER A 80 14.90 11.38 7.73
N SER A 81 15.29 10.17 7.34
CA SER A 81 16.55 9.51 7.74
C SER A 81 17.75 9.93 6.88
N GLY A 82 17.61 10.91 5.98
CA GLY A 82 18.65 11.36 5.06
C GLY A 82 18.91 10.42 3.87
N GLY A 83 18.05 9.40 3.69
CA GLY A 83 18.12 8.46 2.59
C GLY A 83 17.50 9.00 1.28
N ARG A 84 17.52 8.16 0.26
CA ARG A 84 16.95 8.45 -1.07
C ARG A 84 16.15 7.26 -1.58
N VAL A 85 14.98 7.52 -2.17
CA VAL A 85 14.07 6.51 -2.70
C VAL A 85 14.09 6.49 -4.22
N TYR A 86 14.30 5.31 -4.78
CA TYR A 86 14.05 5.04 -6.18
C TYR A 86 12.62 4.53 -6.37
N ILE A 87 11.80 5.27 -7.13
CA ILE A 87 10.41 4.91 -7.37
C ILE A 87 10.25 4.44 -8.81
N HIS A 88 9.79 3.21 -9.01
CA HIS A 88 9.53 2.69 -10.34
C HIS A 88 8.21 1.95 -10.48
N CYS A 89 7.74 1.86 -11.71
CA CYS A 89 6.73 0.91 -12.16
C CYS A 89 7.24 0.25 -13.45
N HIS A 90 6.36 -0.25 -14.30
CA HIS A 90 6.79 -0.89 -15.56
C HIS A 90 7.41 0.11 -16.55
N GLN A 91 6.72 1.21 -16.86
CA GLN A 91 7.14 2.22 -17.84
C GLN A 91 7.59 3.55 -17.21
N GLY A 92 7.32 3.77 -15.94
CA GLY A 92 7.60 5.04 -15.27
C GLY A 92 6.70 6.18 -15.73
N VAL A 93 5.47 5.87 -16.17
CA VAL A 93 4.49 6.84 -16.69
C VAL A 93 3.41 7.13 -15.65
N SER A 94 2.67 6.11 -15.18
CA SER A 94 1.46 6.30 -14.38
C SER A 94 1.67 5.97 -12.90
N ARG A 95 1.82 4.68 -12.51
CA ARG A 95 1.87 4.24 -11.10
C ARG A 95 2.98 4.92 -10.28
N SER A 96 4.22 4.89 -10.76
CA SER A 96 5.36 5.51 -10.06
C SER A 96 5.24 7.02 -9.98
N SER A 97 4.70 7.66 -11.03
CA SER A 97 4.45 9.10 -11.03
C SER A 97 3.38 9.48 -10.00
N ALA A 98 2.32 8.65 -9.85
CA ALA A 98 1.30 8.87 -8.84
C ALA A 98 1.86 8.82 -7.41
N MET A 99 2.76 7.87 -7.11
CA MET A 99 3.41 7.78 -5.79
C MET A 99 4.28 9.01 -5.49
N ALA A 100 5.07 9.46 -6.48
CA ALA A 100 5.91 10.65 -6.34
C ALA A 100 5.08 11.92 -6.15
N ILE A 101 4.00 12.09 -6.91
CA ILE A 101 3.08 13.23 -6.76
C ILE A 101 2.46 13.25 -5.37
N ALA A 102 1.97 12.10 -4.87
CA ALA A 102 1.39 12.00 -3.53
C ALA A 102 2.37 12.43 -2.44
N TYR A 103 3.63 12.00 -2.52
CA TYR A 103 4.64 12.41 -1.58
C TYR A 103 4.94 13.92 -1.63
N LEU A 104 5.05 14.48 -2.83
CA LEU A 104 5.32 15.93 -3.00
C LEU A 104 4.15 16.78 -2.49
N MET A 105 2.92 16.32 -2.65
CA MET A 105 1.74 16.97 -2.07
C MET A 105 1.85 17.03 -0.55
N TYR A 106 2.23 15.92 0.09
CA TYR A 106 2.43 15.86 1.53
C TYR A 106 3.61 16.73 1.99
N ALA A 107 4.80 16.51 1.42
CA ALA A 107 6.05 17.11 1.87
C ALA A 107 6.09 18.64 1.71
N ASN A 108 5.40 19.18 0.69
CA ASN A 108 5.39 20.61 0.40
C ASN A 108 4.05 21.31 0.71
N GLY A 109 3.04 20.57 1.16
CA GLY A 109 1.70 21.12 1.33
C GLY A 109 1.05 21.55 0.00
N TRP A 110 1.43 20.91 -1.11
CA TRP A 110 0.93 21.27 -2.44
C TRP A 110 -0.39 20.58 -2.77
N GLY A 111 -1.20 21.26 -3.59
CA GLY A 111 -2.30 20.61 -4.28
C GLY A 111 -1.79 19.69 -5.39
N TYR A 112 -2.73 18.99 -6.05
CA TYR A 112 -2.39 18.06 -7.14
C TYR A 112 -1.65 18.75 -8.31
N GLU A 113 -2.16 19.88 -8.81
CA GLU A 113 -1.64 20.52 -10.01
C GLU A 113 -0.17 20.95 -9.88
N PRO A 114 0.28 21.68 -8.83
CA PRO A 114 1.69 22.04 -8.70
C PRO A 114 2.59 20.81 -8.50
N ALA A 115 2.13 19.78 -7.78
CA ALA A 115 2.91 18.55 -7.61
C ALA A 115 3.04 17.78 -8.94
N TYR A 116 1.98 17.69 -9.72
CA TYR A 116 2.00 17.08 -11.04
C TYR A 116 2.88 17.85 -12.02
N ALA A 117 2.74 19.17 -12.09
CA ALA A 117 3.56 20.02 -12.96
C ALA A 117 5.05 19.84 -12.66
N PHE A 118 5.42 19.81 -11.38
CA PHE A 118 6.78 19.60 -10.92
C PHE A 118 7.36 18.25 -11.37
N VAL A 119 6.57 17.16 -11.25
CA VAL A 119 7.00 15.83 -11.70
C VAL A 119 7.10 15.78 -13.22
N ARG A 120 6.14 16.36 -13.92
CA ARG A 120 6.10 16.36 -15.39
C ARG A 120 7.22 17.19 -16.03
N GLU A 121 7.59 18.30 -15.43
CA GLU A 121 8.74 19.11 -15.88
C GLU A 121 10.02 18.27 -15.86
N ARG A 122 10.23 17.47 -14.81
CA ARG A 122 11.44 16.66 -14.62
C ARG A 122 11.40 15.32 -15.34
N ARG A 123 10.20 14.80 -15.55
CA ARG A 123 9.94 13.56 -16.25
C ARG A 123 8.79 13.76 -17.25
N GLY A 124 9.12 14.24 -18.45
CA GLY A 124 8.19 14.63 -19.50
C GLY A 124 7.13 13.59 -19.88
N ILE A 125 7.37 12.29 -19.61
CA ILE A 125 6.43 11.20 -19.86
C ILE A 125 5.50 10.90 -18.68
N ALA A 126 5.64 11.58 -17.53
CA ALA A 126 4.79 11.36 -16.37
C ALA A 126 3.33 11.70 -16.71
N SER A 127 2.44 10.72 -16.56
CA SER A 127 1.01 10.83 -16.87
C SER A 127 0.23 9.76 -16.10
N PRO A 128 -0.15 10.01 -14.84
CA PRO A 128 -1.04 9.11 -14.11
C PRO A 128 -2.35 8.91 -14.87
N ASN A 129 -2.92 7.69 -14.81
CA ASN A 129 -4.22 7.42 -15.41
C ASN A 129 -5.35 8.20 -14.68
N ALA A 130 -6.51 8.32 -15.31
CA ALA A 130 -7.62 9.13 -14.80
C ALA A 130 -8.11 8.71 -13.40
N GLY A 131 -8.13 7.41 -13.09
CA GLY A 131 -8.49 6.91 -11.76
C GLY A 131 -7.48 7.36 -10.70
N PHE A 132 -6.20 7.28 -11.00
CA PHE A 132 -5.13 7.73 -10.10
C PHE A 132 -5.18 9.25 -9.88
N ILE A 133 -5.45 10.03 -10.93
CA ILE A 133 -5.64 11.48 -10.81
C ILE A 133 -6.78 11.79 -9.84
N ALA A 134 -7.93 11.12 -9.99
CA ALA A 134 -9.06 11.31 -9.10
C ALA A 134 -8.70 11.00 -7.62
N ARG A 135 -7.95 9.91 -7.36
CA ARG A 135 -7.50 9.57 -6.00
C ARG A 135 -6.45 10.55 -5.44
N LEU A 136 -5.55 11.06 -6.28
CA LEU A 136 -4.61 12.11 -5.89
C LEU A 136 -5.33 13.42 -5.54
N MET A 137 -6.32 13.83 -6.32
CA MET A 137 -7.13 15.02 -6.01
C MET A 137 -7.92 14.84 -4.70
N GLN A 138 -8.43 13.63 -4.42
CA GLN A 138 -9.08 13.32 -3.13
C GLN A 138 -8.07 13.39 -1.98
N LEU A 139 -6.86 12.86 -2.17
CA LEU A 139 -5.79 12.93 -1.18
C LEU A 139 -5.38 14.37 -0.89
N ALA A 140 -5.27 15.23 -1.92
CA ALA A 140 -4.99 16.66 -1.74
C ALA A 140 -6.02 17.34 -0.84
N LYS A 141 -7.31 17.03 -1.06
CA LYS A 141 -8.38 17.56 -0.20
C LYS A 141 -8.27 17.08 1.25
N ARG A 142 -7.88 15.82 1.46
CA ARG A 142 -7.69 15.26 2.81
C ARG A 142 -6.50 15.90 3.53
N PHE A 143 -5.39 16.17 2.83
CA PHE A 143 -4.25 16.89 3.43
C PHE A 143 -4.56 18.36 3.74
N ALA A 144 -5.39 19.02 2.92
CA ALA A 144 -5.81 20.39 3.15
C ALA A 144 -6.87 20.53 4.25
N ALA A 145 -7.75 19.52 4.41
CA ALA A 145 -8.79 19.47 5.44
C ALA A 145 -8.84 18.06 6.04
N PRO A 146 -7.91 17.76 6.97
CA PRO A 146 -7.67 16.39 7.40
C PRO A 146 -8.80 15.85 8.28
N THR A 147 -9.48 16.68 9.06
CA THR A 147 -10.62 16.24 9.89
C THR A 147 -11.81 15.87 8.99
N PRO A 148 -12.30 14.62 9.06
CA PRO A 148 -13.45 14.22 8.26
C PRO A 148 -14.72 14.94 8.72
N THR A 149 -15.55 15.36 7.77
CA THR A 149 -16.88 15.93 8.07
C THR A 149 -17.94 14.85 8.34
N ALA A 150 -17.68 13.62 7.94
CA ALA A 150 -18.50 12.45 8.20
C ALA A 150 -17.60 11.24 8.51
N THR A 151 -18.12 10.30 9.27
CA THR A 151 -17.39 9.07 9.60
C THR A 151 -16.99 8.32 8.33
N ARG A 152 -15.72 7.89 8.30
CA ARG A 152 -15.14 7.05 7.24
C ARG A 152 -14.87 5.67 7.82
N LEU A 153 -15.21 4.66 7.06
CA LEU A 153 -14.99 3.27 7.45
C LEU A 153 -13.96 2.63 6.51
N TYR A 154 -13.02 1.91 7.11
CA TYR A 154 -12.02 1.14 6.36
C TYR A 154 -12.06 -0.29 6.86
N ARG A 155 -12.01 -1.26 5.95
CA ARG A 155 -11.87 -2.68 6.27
C ARG A 155 -10.51 -3.20 5.88
N MET A 156 -9.98 -4.16 6.61
CA MET A 156 -8.76 -4.85 6.22
C MET A 156 -9.11 -5.95 5.22
N VAL A 157 -8.40 -5.98 4.10
CA VAL A 157 -8.54 -7.00 3.07
C VAL A 157 -7.24 -7.76 2.88
N PRO A 158 -7.30 -9.03 2.45
CA PRO A 158 -6.11 -9.78 2.06
C PRO A 158 -5.36 -9.04 0.94
N ALA A 159 -4.03 -9.05 0.99
CA ALA A 159 -3.17 -8.56 -0.08
C ALA A 159 -1.90 -9.41 -0.14
N HIS A 160 -1.07 -9.26 -1.20
CA HIS A 160 0.04 -10.15 -1.50
C HIS A 160 1.08 -10.29 -0.37
N THR A 161 1.35 -9.23 0.38
CA THR A 161 2.39 -9.25 1.42
C THR A 161 1.84 -9.14 2.83
N ALA A 162 0.82 -8.32 3.04
CA ALA A 162 0.16 -8.11 4.32
C ALA A 162 -1.26 -7.57 4.09
N PRO A 163 -2.19 -7.77 5.04
CA PRO A 163 -3.52 -7.17 4.95
C PRO A 163 -3.43 -5.66 4.73
N ARG A 164 -4.34 -5.13 3.92
CA ARG A 164 -4.35 -3.73 3.52
C ARG A 164 -5.70 -3.10 3.80
N ALA A 165 -5.71 -1.82 4.15
CA ALA A 165 -6.94 -1.07 4.31
C ALA A 165 -7.60 -0.83 2.95
N ARG A 166 -8.93 -0.95 2.90
CA ARG A 166 -9.77 -0.54 1.79
C ARG A 166 -10.90 0.32 2.32
N SER A 167 -11.17 1.45 1.66
CA SER A 167 -12.32 2.31 2.02
C SER A 167 -13.61 1.55 1.80
N VAL A 168 -14.57 1.77 2.69
CA VAL A 168 -15.96 1.30 2.54
C VAL A 168 -16.78 2.48 2.07
N ASP A 169 -17.41 2.32 0.91
CA ASP A 169 -18.29 3.34 0.35
C ASP A 169 -19.69 3.24 0.97
N GLY A 170 -20.36 4.38 1.10
CA GLY A 170 -21.73 4.48 1.61
C GLY A 170 -21.81 4.97 3.07
N LEU A 171 -22.99 4.81 3.65
CA LEU A 171 -23.26 5.22 5.04
C LEU A 171 -22.61 4.24 6.01
N CYS A 172 -21.84 4.77 6.95
CA CYS A 172 -21.28 3.98 8.02
C CYS A 172 -22.40 3.55 9.00
N SER A 173 -22.48 2.27 9.28
CA SER A 173 -23.46 1.72 10.22
C SER A 173 -22.96 0.37 10.77
N ALA A 174 -23.59 -0.12 11.85
CA ALA A 174 -23.32 -1.44 12.42
C ALA A 174 -23.44 -2.58 11.39
N ALA A 175 -24.36 -2.46 10.41
CA ALA A 175 -24.54 -3.44 9.35
C ALA A 175 -23.35 -3.57 8.38
N MET A 176 -22.43 -2.63 8.40
CA MET A 176 -21.19 -2.67 7.60
C MET A 176 -20.01 -3.27 8.37
N LEU A 177 -20.18 -3.68 9.62
CA LEU A 177 -19.13 -4.36 10.37
C LEU A 177 -19.10 -5.84 10.01
N ASP A 178 -17.95 -6.35 9.61
CA ASP A 178 -17.78 -7.76 9.25
C ASP A 178 -16.91 -8.49 10.27
N PRO A 179 -17.45 -9.47 11.01
CA PRO A 179 -16.71 -10.22 12.01
C PRO A 179 -15.49 -10.99 11.51
N ARG A 180 -15.31 -11.14 10.18
CA ARG A 180 -14.19 -11.85 9.57
C ARG A 180 -12.92 -11.00 9.44
N THR A 181 -13.02 -9.70 9.71
CA THR A 181 -11.89 -8.77 9.53
C THR A 181 -11.74 -7.81 10.70
N ALA A 182 -10.67 -7.02 10.68
CA ALA A 182 -10.55 -5.81 11.48
C ALA A 182 -10.94 -4.59 10.65
N MET A 183 -11.48 -3.57 11.30
CA MET A 183 -11.96 -2.36 10.64
C MET A 183 -11.49 -1.11 11.39
N VAL A 184 -11.35 0.00 10.67
CA VAL A 184 -11.04 1.29 11.27
C VAL A 184 -12.20 2.25 11.02
N VAL A 185 -12.77 2.77 12.11
CA VAL A 185 -13.81 3.80 12.11
C VAL A 185 -13.11 5.13 12.38
N HIS A 186 -13.09 6.02 11.39
CA HIS A 186 -12.51 7.36 11.49
C HIS A 186 -13.62 8.39 11.50
N ALA A 187 -14.04 8.76 12.69
CA ALA A 187 -15.02 9.82 12.93
C ALA A 187 -14.33 11.19 13.13
N PRO A 188 -15.06 12.32 13.07
CA PRO A 188 -14.49 13.65 13.24
C PRO A 188 -13.69 13.85 14.54
N ALA A 189 -14.12 13.21 15.63
CA ALA A 189 -13.53 13.37 16.96
C ALA A 189 -12.83 12.13 17.52
N ALA A 190 -12.89 10.98 16.80
CA ALA A 190 -12.39 9.72 17.32
C ALA A 190 -11.93 8.78 16.19
N VAL A 191 -10.97 7.91 16.50
CA VAL A 191 -10.59 6.78 15.65
C VAL A 191 -10.71 5.50 16.47
N PHE A 192 -11.39 4.50 15.94
CA PHE A 192 -11.47 3.19 16.55
C PHE A 192 -10.89 2.12 15.63
N VAL A 193 -10.16 1.19 16.22
CA VAL A 193 -9.76 -0.06 15.57
C VAL A 193 -10.65 -1.17 16.14
N TRP A 194 -11.62 -1.59 15.35
CA TRP A 194 -12.54 -2.66 15.71
C TRP A 194 -12.04 -3.99 15.17
N CYS A 195 -12.11 -5.03 15.99
CA CYS A 195 -11.69 -6.38 15.63
C CYS A 195 -12.85 -7.36 15.76
N GLY A 196 -13.24 -7.97 14.65
CA GLY A 196 -14.29 -9.00 14.63
C GLY A 196 -13.83 -10.30 15.28
N LYS A 197 -14.76 -11.04 15.90
CA LYS A 197 -14.48 -12.31 16.61
C LYS A 197 -13.89 -13.41 15.73
N ARG A 198 -14.06 -13.33 14.40
CA ARG A 198 -13.56 -14.30 13.43
C ARG A 198 -12.43 -13.73 12.56
N ALA A 199 -11.91 -12.56 12.93
CA ALA A 199 -10.82 -11.93 12.19
C ALA A 199 -9.52 -12.74 12.34
N HIS A 200 -8.82 -12.93 11.24
CA HIS A 200 -7.47 -13.50 11.30
C HIS A 200 -6.51 -12.58 12.07
N ALA A 201 -5.58 -13.17 12.82
CA ALA A 201 -4.66 -12.42 13.70
C ALA A 201 -3.85 -11.31 12.99
N ALA A 202 -3.57 -11.46 11.69
CA ALA A 202 -2.85 -10.46 10.91
C ALA A 202 -3.64 -9.17 10.63
N TYR A 203 -4.98 -9.18 10.78
CA TYR A 203 -5.79 -7.99 10.45
C TYR A 203 -5.70 -6.90 11.52
N ALA A 204 -5.67 -7.24 12.80
CA ALA A 204 -5.60 -6.24 13.86
C ALA A 204 -4.31 -5.39 13.78
N PRO A 205 -3.09 -5.96 13.64
CA PRO A 205 -1.88 -5.17 13.42
C PRO A 205 -1.96 -4.26 12.18
N ALA A 206 -2.53 -4.75 11.08
CA ALA A 206 -2.69 -3.96 9.85
C ALA A 206 -3.67 -2.78 10.05
N ALA A 207 -4.75 -2.98 10.80
CA ALA A 207 -5.70 -1.93 11.14
C ALA A 207 -5.08 -0.87 12.05
N HIS A 208 -4.28 -1.26 13.05
CA HIS A 208 -3.52 -0.33 13.87
C HIS A 208 -2.49 0.45 13.05
N ALA A 209 -1.78 -0.19 12.15
CA ALA A 209 -0.84 0.47 11.25
C ALA A 209 -1.55 1.49 10.34
N TRP A 210 -2.75 1.16 9.85
CA TRP A 210 -3.57 2.11 9.08
C TRP A 210 -4.02 3.28 9.94
N ALA A 211 -4.55 3.05 11.14
CA ALA A 211 -4.95 4.09 12.06
C ALA A 211 -3.78 5.02 12.43
N ALA A 212 -2.58 4.49 12.64
CA ALA A 212 -1.38 5.29 12.87
C ALA A 212 -1.03 6.21 11.68
N ARG A 213 -1.31 5.78 10.44
CA ARG A 213 -1.16 6.65 9.25
C ARG A 213 -2.18 7.79 9.26
N LEU A 214 -3.43 7.55 9.67
CA LEU A 214 -4.42 8.62 9.83
C LEU A 214 -3.99 9.64 10.88
N VAL A 215 -3.43 9.19 12.01
CA VAL A 215 -2.84 10.07 13.02
C VAL A 215 -1.70 10.89 12.44
N LYS A 216 -0.76 10.25 11.75
CA LYS A 216 0.45 10.91 11.20
C LYS A 216 0.11 11.91 10.10
N PHE A 217 -0.79 11.58 9.18
CA PHE A 217 -1.02 12.33 7.93
C PHE A 217 -2.29 13.17 7.93
N GLU A 218 -3.29 12.81 8.72
CA GLU A 218 -4.55 13.57 8.83
C GLU A 218 -4.73 14.21 10.22
N GLY A 219 -3.74 14.12 11.12
CA GLY A 219 -3.85 14.67 12.46
C GLY A 219 -4.99 14.07 13.28
N ALA A 220 -5.43 12.87 12.94
CA ALA A 220 -6.51 12.19 13.64
C ALA A 220 -6.13 11.91 15.10
N PRO A 221 -7.09 11.82 16.03
CA PRO A 221 -6.81 11.43 17.41
C PRO A 221 -6.24 10.01 17.47
N ALA A 222 -5.56 9.69 18.58
CA ALA A 222 -5.05 8.35 18.83
C ALA A 222 -6.18 7.32 18.77
N ALA A 223 -5.92 6.18 18.14
CA ALA A 223 -6.92 5.16 17.94
C ALA A 223 -7.21 4.39 19.24
N THR A 224 -8.48 4.16 19.51
CA THR A 224 -8.97 3.30 20.59
C THR A 224 -9.29 1.91 20.03
N ALA A 225 -8.79 0.87 20.67
CA ALA A 225 -9.15 -0.50 20.32
C ALA A 225 -10.58 -0.84 20.78
N ALA A 226 -11.31 -1.57 19.95
CA ALA A 226 -12.64 -2.10 20.27
C ALA A 226 -12.74 -3.54 19.77
N ALA A 227 -13.10 -4.47 20.65
CA ALA A 227 -13.36 -5.84 20.26
C ALA A 227 -14.87 -6.07 20.07
N GLN A 228 -15.23 -6.94 19.14
CA GLN A 228 -16.64 -7.26 18.91
C GLN A 228 -17.31 -7.80 20.17
N GLY A 229 -18.36 -7.10 20.64
CA GLY A 229 -19.12 -7.40 21.86
C GLY A 229 -18.58 -6.70 23.11
N GLU A 230 -17.55 -5.87 22.98
CA GLU A 230 -16.94 -5.06 24.04
C GLU A 230 -16.77 -3.60 23.61
N GLU A 231 -17.57 -3.18 22.62
CA GLU A 231 -17.47 -1.84 22.07
C GLU A 231 -17.96 -0.77 23.06
N PRO A 232 -17.20 0.33 23.25
CA PRO A 232 -17.66 1.44 24.08
C PRO A 232 -18.82 2.20 23.40
N ALA A 233 -19.67 2.87 24.16
CA ALA A 233 -20.79 3.65 23.63
C ALA A 233 -20.36 4.66 22.56
N ALA A 234 -19.22 5.34 22.75
CA ALA A 234 -18.67 6.28 21.78
C ALA A 234 -18.34 5.65 20.41
N PHE A 235 -18.09 4.33 20.34
CA PHE A 235 -17.91 3.61 19.08
C PHE A 235 -19.21 3.60 18.27
N TRP A 236 -20.31 3.27 18.93
CA TRP A 236 -21.63 3.22 18.29
C TRP A 236 -22.11 4.62 17.88
N GLU A 237 -21.86 5.63 18.72
CA GLU A 237 -22.10 7.02 18.37
C GLU A 237 -21.33 7.45 17.12
N ALA A 238 -20.07 7.03 16.99
CA ALA A 238 -19.24 7.30 15.82
C ALA A 238 -19.77 6.64 14.54
N LEU A 239 -20.48 5.53 14.65
CA LEU A 239 -21.15 4.85 13.52
C LEU A 239 -22.55 5.40 13.21
N GLY A 240 -23.02 6.39 13.95
CA GLY A 240 -24.38 6.95 13.78
C GLY A 240 -25.46 6.23 14.57
N GLY A 241 -25.05 5.45 15.57
CA GLY A 241 -25.92 4.62 16.44
C GLY A 241 -25.80 3.13 16.12
N GLY A 242 -26.46 2.33 16.93
CA GLY A 242 -26.47 0.87 16.81
C GLY A 242 -25.91 0.16 18.03
N ASP A 243 -25.79 -1.13 17.93
CA ASP A 243 -25.25 -2.01 18.96
C ASP A 243 -24.65 -3.29 18.34
N SER A 244 -24.05 -4.13 19.16
CA SER A 244 -23.41 -5.38 18.74
C SER A 244 -24.36 -6.43 18.16
N GLU A 245 -25.66 -6.37 18.44
CA GLU A 245 -26.68 -7.30 17.94
C GLU A 245 -26.98 -7.02 16.46
N GLN A 246 -26.78 -5.78 16.01
CA GLN A 246 -26.98 -5.35 14.62
C GLN A 246 -25.80 -5.70 13.70
N VAL A 247 -24.67 -6.19 14.26
CA VAL A 247 -23.55 -6.65 13.46
C VAL A 247 -23.92 -7.96 12.76
N PRO A 248 -23.90 -7.99 11.42
CA PRO A 248 -24.28 -9.19 10.69
C PRO A 248 -23.23 -10.30 10.87
N PRO A 249 -23.59 -11.58 10.67
CA PRO A 249 -22.61 -12.66 10.68
C PRO A 249 -21.54 -12.50 9.60
N LYS A 250 -21.84 -11.81 8.51
CA LYS A 250 -20.93 -11.41 7.43
C LYS A 250 -21.57 -10.30 6.59
N VAL A 251 -20.75 -9.51 5.89
CA VAL A 251 -21.21 -8.62 4.83
C VAL A 251 -21.09 -9.36 3.50
N ALA A 252 -22.22 -9.82 2.94
CA ALA A 252 -22.22 -10.70 1.76
C ALA A 252 -21.53 -10.07 0.52
N ALA A 253 -21.60 -8.75 0.36
CA ALA A 253 -20.94 -8.04 -0.72
C ALA A 253 -19.40 -8.17 -0.71
N TRP A 254 -18.80 -8.69 0.37
CA TRP A 254 -17.36 -8.85 0.52
C TRP A 254 -16.91 -10.31 0.53
N ASP A 255 -17.77 -11.25 0.18
CA ASP A 255 -17.44 -12.68 0.16
C ASP A 255 -16.26 -13.00 -0.78
N ASP A 256 -16.15 -12.31 -1.93
CA ASP A 256 -15.04 -12.49 -2.87
C ASP A 256 -13.67 -12.07 -2.28
N ASP A 257 -13.64 -11.10 -1.38
CA ASP A 257 -12.40 -10.64 -0.75
C ASP A 257 -11.92 -11.59 0.36
N TYR A 258 -12.85 -12.20 1.09
CA TYR A 258 -12.52 -13.09 2.24
C TYR A 258 -12.68 -14.58 1.93
N GLY A 259 -13.04 -14.93 0.70
CA GLY A 259 -13.06 -16.25 0.11
C GLY A 259 -13.75 -17.34 0.92
N VAL A 260 -14.99 -17.71 0.55
CA VAL A 260 -15.47 -19.05 0.86
C VAL A 260 -14.77 -20.01 -0.09
N GLY A 261 -13.78 -20.78 0.40
CA GLY A 261 -13.09 -21.82 -0.38
C GLY A 261 -11.78 -21.41 -1.07
N LYS A 262 -11.30 -20.19 -0.92
CA LYS A 262 -9.91 -19.83 -1.24
C LYS A 262 -9.14 -19.76 0.06
N GLU A 263 -8.07 -20.55 0.20
CA GLU A 263 -7.12 -20.31 1.28
C GLU A 263 -6.72 -18.85 1.24
N PRO A 264 -6.80 -18.12 2.39
CA PRO A 264 -6.35 -16.75 2.40
C PRO A 264 -4.89 -16.76 1.94
N VAL A 265 -4.53 -15.86 1.02
CA VAL A 265 -3.15 -15.67 0.54
C VAL A 265 -2.17 -15.38 1.71
N ILE A 266 -2.70 -15.23 2.91
CA ILE A 266 -2.02 -15.11 4.21
C ILE A 266 -1.32 -16.42 4.66
N ALA A 267 -1.62 -17.59 4.07
CA ALA A 267 -1.08 -18.88 4.50
C ALA A 267 0.45 -19.00 4.40
N ASN A 268 1.12 -18.09 3.70
CA ASN A 268 2.59 -18.04 3.59
C ASN A 268 3.23 -16.86 4.36
N LEU A 269 2.49 -16.12 5.17
CA LEU A 269 3.06 -15.16 6.10
C LEU A 269 3.41 -15.84 7.42
N GLU A 270 4.42 -16.68 7.43
CA GLU A 270 5.26 -16.84 8.62
C GLU A 270 6.00 -15.51 8.79
N LEU A 271 5.38 -14.60 9.52
CA LEU A 271 6.02 -13.40 10.01
C LEU A 271 7.18 -13.85 10.93
N GLU A 272 8.39 -13.77 10.42
CA GLU A 272 9.57 -13.70 11.28
C GLU A 272 9.47 -12.41 12.10
N LEU A 273 8.84 -12.52 13.27
CA LEU A 273 8.95 -11.48 14.29
C LEU A 273 10.43 -11.43 14.73
N PRO A 274 11.07 -10.27 14.77
CA PRO A 274 12.43 -10.16 15.27
C PRO A 274 12.41 -10.48 16.77
N GLY A 275 12.88 -11.69 17.15
CA GLY A 275 13.08 -12.04 18.55
C GLY A 275 12.72 -13.46 19.02
N GLY A 276 12.70 -14.47 18.18
CA GLY A 276 12.48 -15.87 18.61
C GLY A 276 13.66 -16.78 18.30
N LYS A 277 14.41 -17.22 19.33
CA LYS A 277 15.50 -18.20 19.21
C LYS A 277 14.93 -19.61 18.96
N GLY A 278 15.43 -20.26 17.90
CA GLY A 278 15.81 -21.67 17.88
C GLY A 278 14.71 -22.70 17.68
N GLY A 279 14.62 -23.29 16.48
CA GLY A 279 13.99 -24.58 16.22
C GLY A 279 14.56 -25.19 14.95
N LYS A 280 15.29 -26.29 15.07
CA LYS A 280 15.87 -27.09 13.97
C LYS A 280 14.71 -27.77 13.19
N GLY A 281 14.61 -27.54 11.90
CA GLY A 281 13.69 -28.23 11.01
C GLY A 281 14.33 -28.50 9.66
N ALA A 282 14.25 -29.76 9.20
CA ALA A 282 14.95 -30.39 8.11
C ALA A 282 14.70 -29.76 6.73
N ALA A 283 15.75 -29.76 5.91
CA ALA A 283 15.70 -29.34 4.50
C ALA A 283 14.85 -30.29 3.63
N PRO A 284 14.06 -29.80 2.66
CA PRO A 284 13.48 -30.64 1.63
C PRO A 284 14.52 -30.87 0.51
N THR A 285 14.69 -32.14 0.15
CA THR A 285 15.54 -32.66 -0.91
C THR A 285 15.10 -32.15 -2.30
N ALA A 286 16.05 -31.57 -3.03
CA ALA A 286 15.88 -31.15 -4.41
C ALA A 286 15.72 -32.39 -5.34
N ALA A 287 14.61 -32.46 -6.06
CA ALA A 287 14.43 -33.37 -7.20
C ALA A 287 15.03 -32.74 -8.45
N ALA A 288 16.03 -33.41 -9.01
CA ALA A 288 16.78 -33.00 -10.20
C ALA A 288 15.90 -33.07 -11.45
N ALA A 289 15.71 -31.93 -12.13
CA ALA A 289 15.16 -31.88 -13.49
C ALA A 289 16.30 -32.01 -14.52
N LYS A 290 16.16 -32.97 -15.46
CA LYS A 290 17.10 -33.24 -16.55
C LYS A 290 17.08 -32.10 -17.59
N PRO A 291 18.24 -31.70 -18.14
CA PRO A 291 18.31 -30.71 -19.20
C PRO A 291 17.87 -31.27 -20.55
N LYS A 292 17.09 -30.47 -21.29
CA LYS A 292 16.68 -30.73 -22.68
C LYS A 292 17.75 -30.17 -23.62
N PRO A 293 18.10 -30.87 -24.73
CA PRO A 293 19.20 -30.47 -25.59
C PRO A 293 18.91 -29.23 -26.43
N ALA A 294 19.97 -28.45 -26.63
CA ALA A 294 19.95 -27.23 -27.43
C ALA A 294 19.75 -27.50 -28.90
N ALA A 295 18.84 -26.74 -29.51
CA ALA A 295 18.69 -26.68 -30.98
C ALA A 295 19.67 -25.64 -31.54
N THR A 296 20.53 -26.07 -32.45
CA THR A 296 21.43 -25.25 -33.28
C THR A 296 20.59 -24.41 -34.27
N ALA A 297 20.72 -23.07 -34.13
CA ALA A 297 20.20 -22.15 -35.13
C ALA A 297 21.35 -21.69 -36.05
N ALA A 298 21.17 -21.95 -37.35
CA ALA A 298 22.06 -21.51 -38.43
C ALA A 298 21.94 -19.99 -38.65
N ALA A 299 23.07 -19.36 -38.98
CA ALA A 299 23.15 -17.96 -39.36
C ALA A 299 22.64 -17.76 -40.80
N PRO A 300 22.01 -16.61 -41.13
CA PRO A 300 21.74 -16.24 -42.52
C PRO A 300 22.95 -15.53 -43.15
N PRO A 301 23.14 -15.63 -44.47
CA PRO A 301 24.24 -15.00 -45.21
C PRO A 301 23.93 -13.53 -45.57
N LEU A 302 24.99 -12.72 -45.60
CA LEU A 302 25.27 -11.40 -46.25
C LEU A 302 24.14 -10.38 -46.42
#